data_99373e32e25c706d4016f4762ec015b5
#
_entry.id   99373e32e25c706d4016f4762ec015b5
#
_cell.length_a   1.000
_cell.length_b   1.000
_cell.length_c   1.000
_cell.angle_alpha   90.00
_cell.angle_beta   90.00
_cell.angle_gamma   90.00
#
_symmetry.space_group_name_H-M   'P 1'
#
loop_
_entity.id
_entity.type
_entity.pdbx_description
1 polymer ?
#
loop_
_entity_poly.entity_id
_entity_poly.type
_entity_poly.pdbx_seq_one_letter_code
_entity_poly.pdbx_strand_id
1 'polypeptide(L)'
;YKRQIEELVPRKTLVHAVTIFQIEVIIRNVVAGSMSRKIGVPEGTELSHPTFEISYKSDEYGDPLISEDYATVLGWITREELDEVKGYAIRINDILRSHLLKGNMKLIDFKIEFGKKNDGTIVLADEISPDTCRLWDVETNRKMDKDRFRRDLGEVEETYQEALKRILGI
;
A
#
# COMPACT_ATOMS: atom_id res chain seq x y z
N TYR A 1 23.89 11.79 -7.33
CA TYR A 1 22.81 11.04 -6.64
C TYR A 1 22.64 9.62 -7.21
N LYS A 2 22.49 9.46 -8.55
CA LYS A 2 22.40 8.11 -9.17
C LYS A 2 23.65 7.24 -8.94
N ARG A 3 24.85 7.82 -8.95
CA ARG A 3 26.11 7.07 -8.71
C ARG A 3 26.22 6.50 -7.30
N GLN A 4 25.73 7.20 -6.29
CA GLN A 4 25.80 6.70 -4.89
C GLN A 4 24.82 5.55 -4.63
N ILE A 5 23.71 5.48 -5.37
CA ILE A 5 22.72 4.38 -5.28
C ILE A 5 23.26 3.11 -5.97
N GLU A 6 24.04 3.25 -7.05
CA GLU A 6 24.63 2.12 -7.79
C GLU A 6 25.73 1.39 -7.01
N GLU A 7 26.35 2.05 -6.02
CA GLU A 7 27.39 1.45 -5.16
C GLU A 7 26.83 0.71 -3.95
N LEU A 8 25.52 0.82 -3.69
CA LEU A 8 24.88 0.10 -2.58
C LEU A 8 24.63 -1.35 -2.97
N VAL A 9 24.93 -2.28 -2.03
CA VAL A 9 24.63 -3.70 -2.23
C VAL A 9 23.14 -3.90 -2.49
N PRO A 10 22.70 -4.95 -3.23
CA PRO A 10 21.34 -5.13 -3.73
C PRO A 10 20.21 -5.07 -2.68
N ARG A 11 20.55 -5.14 -1.40
CA ARG A 11 19.60 -5.10 -0.27
C ARG A 11 19.65 -3.84 0.56
N LYS A 12 20.31 -2.78 0.09
CA LYS A 12 20.43 -1.51 0.82
C LYS A 12 19.94 -0.37 -0.07
N THR A 13 19.11 0.49 0.48
CA THR A 13 18.61 1.70 -0.17
C THR A 13 18.94 2.91 0.69
N LEU A 14 19.43 3.97 0.05
CA LEU A 14 19.63 5.25 0.73
C LEU A 14 18.28 5.98 0.78
N VAL A 15 17.82 6.29 1.97
CA VAL A 15 16.53 6.96 2.21
C VAL A 15 16.72 8.24 3.02
N HIS A 16 15.74 9.14 2.95
CA HIS A 16 15.67 10.27 3.88
C HIS A 16 15.28 9.77 5.28
N ALA A 17 15.93 10.29 6.31
CA ALA A 17 15.46 10.11 7.68
C ALA A 17 14.17 10.91 7.88
N VAL A 18 13.14 10.26 8.42
CA VAL A 18 11.84 10.85 8.66
C VAL A 18 11.30 10.44 10.04
N THR A 19 10.43 11.25 10.61
CA THR A 19 9.57 10.85 11.72
C THR A 19 8.31 10.23 11.14
N ILE A 20 8.12 8.93 11.32
CA ILE A 20 6.94 8.19 10.82
C ILE A 20 5.71 8.60 11.62
N PHE A 21 4.57 8.83 10.93
CA PHE A 21 3.29 8.95 11.59
C PHE A 21 2.86 7.62 12.22
N GLN A 22 2.18 7.67 13.36
CA GLN A 22 1.70 6.48 14.08
C GLN A 22 0.44 5.87 13.43
N ILE A 23 0.29 6.07 12.13
CA ILE A 23 -0.81 5.54 11.34
C ILE A 23 -0.30 4.87 10.07
N GLU A 24 -1.01 3.86 9.61
CA GLU A 24 -0.90 3.29 8.28
C GLU A 24 -2.12 3.71 7.47
N VAL A 25 -1.91 3.97 6.19
CA VAL A 25 -2.96 4.37 5.25
C VAL A 25 -3.28 3.22 4.32
N ILE A 26 -4.57 2.92 4.17
CA ILE A 26 -5.06 1.85 3.31
C ILE A 26 -6.03 2.43 2.29
N ILE A 27 -5.75 2.21 1.01
CA ILE A 27 -6.67 2.52 -0.09
C ILE A 27 -7.20 1.22 -0.67
N ARG A 28 -8.53 1.13 -0.86
CA ARG A 28 -9.15 -0.04 -1.49
C ARG A 28 -9.98 0.37 -2.71
N ASN A 29 -9.78 -0.35 -3.79
CA ASN A 29 -10.55 -0.24 -5.03
C ASN A 29 -11.57 -1.38 -5.16
N VAL A 30 -11.28 -2.52 -4.53
CA VAL A 30 -12.06 -3.74 -4.58
C VAL A 30 -12.12 -4.35 -3.19
N VAL A 31 -13.24 -4.94 -2.83
CA VAL A 31 -13.41 -5.63 -1.54
C VAL A 31 -12.50 -6.86 -1.48
N ALA A 32 -11.59 -6.89 -0.52
CA ALA A 32 -10.69 -8.03 -0.26
C ALA A 32 -10.22 -8.09 1.19
N GLY A 33 -9.62 -9.21 1.55
CA GLY A 33 -8.92 -9.39 2.82
C GLY A 33 -9.76 -9.09 4.06
N SER A 34 -9.29 -8.17 4.91
CA SER A 34 -9.97 -7.82 6.16
C SER A 34 -11.33 -7.17 5.94
N MET A 35 -11.50 -6.40 4.88
CA MET A 35 -12.77 -5.75 4.55
C MET A 35 -13.86 -6.79 4.31
N SER A 36 -13.61 -7.75 3.40
CA SER A 36 -14.57 -8.83 3.13
C SER A 36 -14.94 -9.60 4.41
N ARG A 37 -13.95 -9.96 5.22
CA ARG A 37 -14.18 -10.73 6.46
C ARG A 37 -14.96 -9.95 7.52
N LYS A 38 -14.73 -8.64 7.65
CA LYS A 38 -15.33 -7.82 8.72
C LYS A 38 -16.76 -7.36 8.41
N ILE A 39 -17.05 -7.08 7.14
CA ILE A 39 -18.35 -6.54 6.74
C ILE A 39 -19.20 -7.52 5.94
N GLY A 40 -18.69 -8.74 5.63
CA GLY A 40 -19.44 -9.79 4.97
C GLY A 40 -19.74 -9.56 3.48
N VAL A 41 -19.15 -8.54 2.85
CA VAL A 41 -19.29 -8.31 1.42
C VAL A 41 -18.37 -9.26 0.65
N PRO A 42 -18.84 -9.89 -0.44
CA PRO A 42 -18.04 -10.84 -1.20
C PRO A 42 -16.72 -10.25 -1.69
N GLU A 43 -15.63 -11.04 -1.57
CA GLU A 43 -14.33 -10.68 -2.14
C GLU A 43 -14.44 -10.52 -3.65
N GLY A 44 -13.83 -9.48 -4.21
CA GLY A 44 -13.91 -9.16 -5.64
C GLY A 44 -15.00 -8.15 -6.01
N THR A 45 -15.84 -7.73 -5.04
CA THR A 45 -16.83 -6.68 -5.29
C THR A 45 -16.12 -5.36 -5.58
N GLU A 46 -16.37 -4.77 -6.74
CA GLU A 46 -15.84 -3.45 -7.13
C GLU A 46 -16.48 -2.35 -6.27
N LEU A 47 -15.65 -1.42 -5.80
CA LEU A 47 -16.13 -0.24 -5.11
C LEU A 47 -16.40 0.89 -6.11
N SER A 48 -17.47 1.64 -5.91
CA SER A 48 -17.84 2.78 -6.79
C SER A 48 -16.80 3.90 -6.80
N HIS A 49 -16.03 4.00 -5.71
CA HIS A 49 -14.88 4.89 -5.56
C HIS A 49 -13.91 4.28 -4.55
N PRO A 50 -12.61 4.65 -4.58
CA PRO A 50 -11.64 4.16 -3.62
C PRO A 50 -12.02 4.57 -2.19
N THR A 51 -11.88 3.65 -1.22
CA THR A 51 -11.98 4.01 0.20
C THR A 51 -10.64 4.52 0.71
N PHE A 52 -10.69 5.43 1.67
CA PHE A 52 -9.54 5.82 2.48
C PHE A 52 -9.76 5.33 3.90
N GLU A 53 -8.88 4.47 4.38
CA GLU A 53 -8.91 3.92 5.73
C GLU A 53 -7.57 4.19 6.39
N ILE A 54 -7.58 4.32 7.72
CA ILE A 54 -6.36 4.38 8.51
C ILE A 54 -6.39 3.34 9.62
N SER A 55 -5.22 2.79 9.94
CA SER A 55 -5.01 1.95 11.12
C SER A 55 -3.96 2.55 12.03
N TYR A 56 -4.06 2.25 13.32
CA TYR A 56 -3.01 2.56 14.28
C TYR A 56 -1.84 1.59 14.07
N LYS A 57 -0.66 2.13 13.83
CA LYS A 57 0.57 1.36 13.62
C LYS A 57 1.06 0.78 14.94
N SER A 58 0.70 -0.48 15.20
CA SER A 58 1.08 -1.17 16.42
C SER A 58 1.01 -2.69 16.26
N ASP A 59 2.17 -3.33 16.22
CA ASP A 59 2.29 -4.79 16.18
C ASP A 59 1.58 -5.45 17.38
N GLU A 60 1.64 -4.82 18.56
CA GLU A 60 1.02 -5.31 19.78
C GLU A 60 -0.50 -5.43 19.66
N TYR A 61 -1.14 -4.47 18.98
CA TYR A 61 -2.60 -4.45 18.80
C TYR A 61 -3.06 -4.95 17.44
N GLY A 62 -2.14 -5.40 16.57
CA GLY A 62 -2.44 -5.95 15.25
C GLY A 62 -3.00 -4.91 14.28
N ASP A 63 -2.48 -3.70 14.30
CA ASP A 63 -2.80 -2.59 13.42
C ASP A 63 -4.32 -2.34 13.27
N PRO A 64 -5.03 -2.03 14.38
CA PRO A 64 -6.48 -1.88 14.33
C PRO A 64 -6.90 -0.69 13.49
N LEU A 65 -7.96 -0.86 12.70
CA LEU A 65 -8.60 0.27 12.01
C LEU A 65 -9.14 1.27 13.03
N ILE A 66 -8.89 2.54 12.76
CA ILE A 66 -9.31 3.66 13.61
C ILE A 66 -10.02 4.73 12.77
N SER A 67 -10.76 5.62 13.45
CA SER A 67 -11.31 6.79 12.78
C SER A 67 -10.25 7.89 12.61
N GLU A 68 -10.45 8.76 11.62
CA GLU A 68 -9.63 9.96 11.44
C GLU A 68 -9.61 10.83 12.70
N ASP A 69 -10.74 10.88 13.43
CA ASP A 69 -10.86 11.65 14.68
C ASP A 69 -9.98 11.06 15.79
N TYR A 70 -9.87 9.74 15.91
CA TYR A 70 -8.96 9.15 16.90
C TYR A 70 -7.51 9.55 16.61
N ALA A 71 -7.06 9.48 15.36
CA ALA A 71 -5.69 9.84 15.01
C ALA A 71 -5.37 11.30 15.33
N THR A 72 -6.31 12.22 15.07
CA THR A 72 -6.10 13.65 15.30
C THR A 72 -6.24 14.04 16.78
N VAL A 73 -7.24 13.52 17.49
CA VAL A 73 -7.44 13.81 18.93
C VAL A 73 -6.32 13.27 19.81
N LEU A 74 -5.75 12.09 19.43
CA LEU A 74 -4.62 11.50 20.13
C LEU A 74 -3.27 12.13 19.73
N GLY A 75 -3.26 13.06 18.78
CA GLY A 75 -2.06 13.80 18.38
C GLY A 75 -1.06 12.99 17.55
N TRP A 76 -1.49 11.89 16.93
CA TRP A 76 -0.62 11.10 16.06
C TRP A 76 -0.37 11.77 14.71
N ILE A 77 -1.33 12.61 14.29
CA ILE A 77 -1.26 13.43 13.08
C ILE A 77 -2.20 14.64 13.24
N THR A 78 -1.89 15.80 12.68
CA THR A 78 -2.84 16.93 12.67
C THR A 78 -3.90 16.73 11.57
N ARG A 79 -4.98 17.52 11.62
CA ARG A 79 -6.03 17.47 10.59
C ARG A 79 -5.46 17.88 9.22
N GLU A 80 -4.66 18.92 9.19
CA GLU A 80 -4.03 19.45 7.98
C GLU A 80 -3.08 18.41 7.35
N GLU A 81 -2.24 17.78 8.19
CA GLU A 81 -1.33 16.71 7.75
C GLU A 81 -2.11 15.50 7.22
N LEU A 82 -3.21 15.13 7.88
CA LEU A 82 -4.04 14.00 7.45
C LEU A 82 -4.72 14.28 6.09
N ASP A 83 -5.20 15.50 5.88
CA ASP A 83 -5.80 15.91 4.61
C ASP A 83 -4.76 15.90 3.47
N GLU A 84 -3.51 16.33 3.75
CA GLU A 84 -2.39 16.24 2.80
C GLU A 84 -2.03 14.78 2.48
N VAL A 85 -1.90 13.92 3.49
CA VAL A 85 -1.65 12.48 3.36
C VAL A 85 -2.76 11.81 2.53
N LYS A 86 -4.02 12.14 2.78
CA LYS A 86 -5.16 11.65 2.00
C LYS A 86 -5.07 12.04 0.53
N GLY A 87 -4.72 13.29 0.26
CA GLY A 87 -4.48 13.78 -1.10
C GLY A 87 -3.37 12.99 -1.82
N TYR A 88 -2.24 12.76 -1.15
CA TYR A 88 -1.15 11.94 -1.70
C TYR A 88 -1.59 10.49 -1.93
N ALA A 89 -2.27 9.87 -0.98
CA ALA A 89 -2.70 8.48 -1.08
C ALA A 89 -3.64 8.22 -2.27
N ILE A 90 -4.62 9.11 -2.50
CA ILE A 90 -5.51 9.03 -3.66
C ILE A 90 -4.75 9.23 -4.96
N ARG A 91 -3.84 10.19 -5.02
CA ARG A 91 -2.99 10.40 -6.22
C ARG A 91 -2.08 9.20 -6.51
N ILE A 92 -1.49 8.59 -5.48
CA ILE A 92 -0.70 7.36 -5.60
C ILE A 92 -1.57 6.23 -6.15
N ASN A 93 -2.80 6.09 -5.64
CA ASN A 93 -3.75 5.09 -6.15
C ASN A 93 -3.98 5.22 -7.65
N ASP A 94 -4.24 6.43 -8.14
CA ASP A 94 -4.51 6.66 -9.57
C ASP A 94 -3.30 6.33 -10.45
N ILE A 95 -2.11 6.71 -9.99
CA ILE A 95 -0.84 6.41 -10.69
C ILE A 95 -0.62 4.89 -10.73
N LEU A 96 -0.74 4.21 -9.58
CA LEU A 96 -0.53 2.76 -9.48
C LEU A 96 -1.53 1.98 -10.30
N ARG A 97 -2.83 2.33 -10.23
CA ARG A 97 -3.86 1.68 -11.05
C ARG A 97 -3.55 1.78 -12.53
N SER A 98 -3.22 2.99 -12.98
CA SER A 98 -2.89 3.24 -14.39
C SER A 98 -1.63 2.49 -14.85
N HIS A 99 -0.62 2.43 -14.00
CA HIS A 99 0.64 1.73 -14.32
C HIS A 99 0.47 0.21 -14.33
N LEU A 100 -0.15 -0.35 -13.31
CA LEU A 100 -0.34 -1.79 -13.16
C LEU A 100 -1.27 -2.37 -14.24
N LEU A 101 -2.28 -1.59 -14.66
CA LEU A 101 -3.18 -2.01 -15.72
C LEU A 101 -2.44 -2.25 -17.06
N LYS A 102 -1.37 -1.49 -17.35
CA LYS A 102 -0.54 -1.73 -18.55
C LYS A 102 0.14 -3.10 -18.52
N GLY A 103 0.42 -3.63 -17.33
CA GLY A 103 0.94 -4.98 -17.11
C GLY A 103 -0.13 -6.04 -16.93
N ASN A 104 -1.38 -5.77 -17.32
CA ASN A 104 -2.53 -6.66 -17.12
C ASN A 104 -2.75 -7.06 -15.65
N MET A 105 -2.49 -6.12 -14.73
CA MET A 105 -2.68 -6.30 -13.29
C MET A 105 -3.67 -5.28 -12.74
N LYS A 106 -4.58 -5.74 -11.89
CA LYS A 106 -5.55 -4.92 -11.16
C LYS A 106 -5.05 -4.64 -9.75
N LEU A 107 -4.98 -3.35 -9.36
CA LEU A 107 -4.73 -2.95 -7.98
C LEU A 107 -6.02 -3.08 -7.17
N ILE A 108 -6.05 -4.01 -6.24
CA ILE A 108 -7.18 -4.30 -5.36
C ILE A 108 -7.20 -3.35 -4.17
N ASP A 109 -6.14 -3.37 -3.40
CA ASP A 109 -5.87 -2.45 -2.30
C ASP A 109 -4.36 -2.34 -2.07
N PHE A 110 -3.97 -1.36 -1.29
CA PHE A 110 -2.59 -1.23 -0.82
C PHE A 110 -2.54 -0.51 0.53
N LYS A 111 -1.45 -0.77 1.24
CA LYS A 111 -1.09 -0.12 2.50
C LYS A 111 0.19 0.67 2.29
N ILE A 112 0.21 1.91 2.74
CA ILE A 112 1.38 2.81 2.69
C ILE A 112 1.53 3.57 3.99
N GLU A 113 2.74 4.01 4.24
CA GLU A 113 3.08 4.82 5.39
C GLU A 113 3.65 6.16 4.93
N PHE A 114 3.49 7.16 5.79
CA PHE A 114 4.03 8.49 5.55
C PHE A 114 4.88 8.93 6.74
N GLY A 115 5.80 9.79 6.47
CA GLY A 115 6.63 10.41 7.49
C GLY A 115 6.94 11.86 7.16
N LYS A 116 7.37 12.59 8.17
CA LYS A 116 7.72 13.99 8.07
C LYS A 116 9.25 14.17 8.18
N LYS A 117 9.85 14.85 7.22
CA LYS A 117 11.24 15.27 7.27
C LYS A 117 11.43 16.39 8.29
N ASN A 118 12.69 16.69 8.66
CA ASN A 118 13.01 17.76 9.60
C ASN A 118 12.56 19.16 9.14
N ASP A 119 12.38 19.36 7.82
CA ASP A 119 11.88 20.61 7.23
C ASP A 119 10.34 20.69 7.22
N GLY A 120 9.65 19.70 7.78
CA GLY A 120 8.20 19.61 7.82
C GLY A 120 7.55 18.96 6.59
N THR A 121 8.30 18.66 5.54
CA THR A 121 7.76 18.04 4.31
C THR A 121 7.27 16.62 4.59
N ILE A 122 6.03 16.32 4.23
CA ILE A 122 5.47 14.97 4.27
C ILE A 122 5.92 14.19 3.04
N VAL A 123 6.38 12.96 3.24
CA VAL A 123 6.84 12.06 2.18
C VAL A 123 6.32 10.65 2.39
N LEU A 124 6.18 9.89 1.31
CA LEU A 124 5.97 8.45 1.37
C LEU A 124 7.20 7.79 2.01
N ALA A 125 6.99 6.92 2.99
CA ALA A 125 8.04 6.41 3.86
C ALA A 125 8.23 4.90 3.84
N ASP A 126 7.30 4.14 3.28
CA ASP A 126 7.39 2.69 3.16
C ASP A 126 7.44 2.27 1.68
N GLU A 127 7.76 1.01 1.40
CA GLU A 127 7.82 0.51 0.03
C GLU A 127 6.41 0.30 -0.56
N ILE A 128 6.38 0.29 -1.89
CA ILE A 128 5.24 -0.19 -2.68
C ILE A 128 5.69 -1.49 -3.36
N SER A 129 5.13 -2.60 -2.92
CA SER A 129 5.54 -3.94 -3.34
C SER A 129 4.36 -4.92 -3.32
N PRO A 130 4.50 -6.15 -3.84
CA PRO A 130 3.47 -7.17 -3.68
C PRO A 130 3.20 -7.56 -2.22
N ASP A 131 4.05 -7.14 -1.26
CA ASP A 131 3.82 -7.35 0.18
C ASP A 131 2.89 -6.28 0.78
N THR A 132 2.90 -5.08 0.23
CA THR A 132 2.05 -3.97 0.68
C THR A 132 0.81 -3.77 -0.19
N CYS A 133 0.79 -4.34 -1.42
CA CYS A 133 -0.31 -4.26 -2.36
C CYS A 133 -0.99 -5.63 -2.56
N ARG A 134 -2.32 -5.63 -2.84
CA ARG A 134 -2.99 -6.76 -3.48
C ARG A 134 -3.11 -6.51 -4.97
N LEU A 135 -2.54 -7.42 -5.73
CA LEU A 135 -2.47 -7.38 -7.17
C LEU A 135 -3.12 -8.63 -7.75
N TRP A 136 -4.12 -8.44 -8.61
CA TRP A 136 -4.76 -9.56 -9.29
C TRP A 136 -4.58 -9.44 -10.82
N ASP A 137 -4.42 -10.58 -11.47
CA ASP A 137 -4.48 -10.64 -12.94
C ASP A 137 -5.86 -10.19 -13.42
N VAL A 138 -5.91 -9.33 -14.43
CA VAL A 138 -7.16 -8.70 -14.90
C VAL A 138 -8.14 -9.71 -15.47
N GLU A 139 -7.65 -10.75 -16.17
CA GLU A 139 -8.49 -11.71 -16.87
C GLU A 139 -8.93 -12.88 -15.98
N THR A 140 -8.01 -13.37 -15.16
CA THR A 140 -8.22 -14.60 -14.39
C THR A 140 -8.54 -14.35 -12.92
N ASN A 141 -8.34 -13.13 -12.42
CA ASN A 141 -8.36 -12.77 -11.00
C ASN A 141 -7.35 -13.57 -10.15
N ARG A 142 -6.33 -14.18 -10.79
CA ARG A 142 -5.24 -14.86 -10.08
C ARG A 142 -4.51 -13.86 -9.19
N LYS A 143 -4.32 -14.23 -7.93
CA LYS A 143 -3.60 -13.40 -6.95
C LYS A 143 -2.11 -13.39 -7.27
N MET A 144 -1.52 -12.19 -7.34
CA MET A 144 -0.12 -11.97 -7.70
C MET A 144 0.66 -11.26 -6.60
N ASP A 145 0.25 -11.43 -5.36
CA ASP A 145 0.69 -10.70 -4.17
C ASP A 145 0.87 -11.62 -2.96
N LYS A 146 1.10 -11.02 -1.79
CA LYS A 146 1.28 -11.70 -0.50
C LYS A 146 0.18 -12.69 -0.12
N ASP A 147 -1.02 -12.57 -0.66
CA ASP A 147 -2.10 -13.51 -0.35
C ASP A 147 -1.80 -14.92 -0.86
N ARG A 148 -0.90 -15.09 -1.84
CA ARG A 148 -0.42 -16.42 -2.25
C ARG A 148 0.27 -17.14 -1.08
N PHE A 149 1.17 -16.46 -0.40
CA PHE A 149 1.82 -16.99 0.80
C PHE A 149 0.83 -17.17 1.96
N ARG A 150 0.01 -16.16 2.25
CA ARG A 150 -0.91 -16.17 3.39
C ARG A 150 -2.02 -17.22 3.29
N ARG A 151 -2.37 -17.63 2.06
CA ARG A 151 -3.44 -18.59 1.77
C ARG A 151 -2.91 -19.94 1.27
N ASP A 152 -1.60 -20.15 1.34
CA ASP A 152 -0.92 -21.38 0.86
C ASP A 152 -1.30 -21.76 -0.57
N LEU A 153 -1.29 -20.77 -1.48
CA LEU A 153 -1.63 -20.96 -2.89
C LEU A 153 -0.45 -21.44 -3.75
N GLY A 154 0.74 -21.57 -3.17
CA GLY A 154 1.96 -21.95 -3.87
C GLY A 154 2.48 -20.92 -4.87
N GLU A 155 3.58 -21.24 -5.56
CA GLU A 155 4.19 -20.42 -6.65
C GLU A 155 4.43 -18.95 -6.26
N VAL A 156 4.86 -18.67 -5.02
CA VAL A 156 5.02 -17.30 -4.52
C VAL A 156 6.14 -16.59 -5.27
N GLU A 157 7.31 -17.24 -5.37
CA GLU A 157 8.49 -16.65 -6.01
C GLU A 157 8.26 -16.43 -7.52
N GLU A 158 7.75 -17.44 -8.21
CA GLU A 158 7.44 -17.36 -9.64
C GLU A 158 6.45 -16.25 -9.94
N THR A 159 5.43 -16.10 -9.08
CA THR A 159 4.42 -15.06 -9.24
C THR A 159 4.99 -13.66 -9.00
N TYR A 160 5.89 -13.48 -8.04
CA TYR A 160 6.56 -12.21 -7.82
C TYR A 160 7.49 -11.85 -8.98
N GLN A 161 8.20 -12.84 -9.55
CA GLN A 161 9.01 -12.64 -10.76
C GLN A 161 8.13 -12.28 -11.97
N GLU A 162 6.98 -12.92 -12.12
CA GLU A 162 6.00 -12.56 -13.15
C GLU A 162 5.48 -11.13 -12.97
N ALA A 163 5.07 -10.76 -11.75
CA ALA A 163 4.62 -9.40 -11.45
C ALA A 163 5.69 -8.36 -11.79
N LEU A 164 6.95 -8.62 -11.42
CA LEU A 164 8.09 -7.76 -11.76
C LEU A 164 8.26 -7.58 -13.28
N LYS A 165 8.23 -8.67 -14.04
CA LYS A 165 8.32 -8.62 -15.52
C LYS A 165 7.20 -7.78 -16.12
N ARG A 166 5.96 -7.96 -15.65
CA ARG A 166 4.80 -7.21 -16.12
C ARG A 166 4.90 -5.73 -15.79
N ILE A 167 5.41 -5.36 -14.60
CA ILE A 167 5.66 -3.97 -14.20
C ILE A 167 6.73 -3.32 -15.07
N LEU A 168 7.78 -4.05 -15.42
CA LEU A 168 8.88 -3.56 -16.25
C LEU A 168 8.56 -3.60 -17.76
N GLY A 169 7.52 -4.30 -18.17
CA GLY A 169 7.16 -4.49 -19.58
C GLY A 169 8.12 -5.39 -20.36
N ILE A 170 8.73 -6.39 -19.69
CA ILE A 170 9.71 -7.33 -20.25
C ILE A 170 9.27 -8.78 -20.11
#